data_920441e799504badf46f2fcd179f84aa
#
_entry.id   920441e799504badf46f2fcd179f84aa
#
_cell.length_a   1.000
_cell.length_b   1.000
_cell.length_c   1.000
_cell.angle_alpha   90.00
_cell.angle_beta   90.00
_cell.angle_gamma   90.00
#
_symmetry.space_group_name_H-M   'P 1'
#
loop_
_entity.id
_entity.type
_entity.pdbx_description
1 polymer ?
#
loop_
_entity_poly.entity_id
_entity_poly.type
_entity_poly.pdbx_seq_one_letter_code
_entity_poly.pdbx_strand_id
1 'polypeptide(L)' 'MSEKKPSVPIGTKVKTGQKCPESGVWKVVVGEKSTTAPVAKGNVFPPYDGKSVEWELIQYA' A
#
# COMPACT_ATOMS: atom_id res chain seq x y z
N MET A 1 0.81 0.57 29.00
CA MET A 1 1.41 0.28 27.94
C MET A 1 0.86 0.78 26.76
N SER A 2 1.55 1.17 25.90
CA SER A 2 0.99 1.72 24.75
C SER A 2 1.22 0.80 23.62
N GLU A 3 0.17 0.44 22.97
CA GLU A 3 0.25 -0.24 21.75
C GLU A 3 0.08 0.71 20.66
N LYS A 4 0.96 0.66 19.68
CA LYS A 4 0.78 1.46 18.52
C LYS A 4 -0.34 0.92 17.71
N LYS A 5 -1.32 1.71 17.46
CA LYS A 5 -2.39 1.35 16.55
C LYS A 5 -1.98 1.70 15.14
N PRO A 6 -2.24 0.83 14.16
CA PRO A 6 -1.97 1.18 12.76
C PRO A 6 -2.75 2.42 12.36
N SER A 7 -2.18 3.19 11.42
CA SER A 7 -2.85 4.39 10.93
C SER A 7 -4.10 4.06 10.13
N VAL A 8 -4.11 2.91 9.47
CA VAL A 8 -5.23 2.52 8.62
C VAL A 8 -5.46 1.02 8.74
N PRO A 9 -6.68 0.55 8.50
CA PRO A 9 -6.95 -0.89 8.59
C PRO A 9 -6.49 -1.64 7.35
N ILE A 10 -6.37 -2.95 7.50
CA ILE A 10 -6.15 -3.83 6.36
C ILE A 10 -7.28 -3.63 5.37
N GLY A 11 -6.95 -3.58 4.08
CA GLY A 11 -7.93 -3.31 3.03
C GLY A 11 -7.97 -1.88 2.58
N THR A 12 -7.26 -0.98 3.27
CA THR A 12 -7.17 0.41 2.87
C THR A 12 -6.50 0.52 1.50
N LYS A 13 -7.04 1.38 0.64
CA LYS A 13 -6.52 1.55 -0.72
C LYS A 13 -5.97 2.94 -0.90
N VAL A 14 -4.82 3.04 -1.56
CA VAL A 14 -4.14 4.31 -1.83
C VAL A 14 -3.61 4.27 -3.25
N LYS A 15 -3.69 5.41 -3.93
CA LYS A 15 -3.31 5.47 -5.34
C LYS A 15 -1.84 5.82 -5.52
N THR A 16 -1.31 5.46 -6.69
CA THR A 16 0.02 5.88 -7.14
C THR A 16 0.18 7.39 -6.96
N GLY A 17 1.34 7.80 -6.46
CA GLY A 17 1.65 9.21 -6.27
C GLY A 17 1.29 9.74 -4.90
N GLN A 18 0.51 9.00 -4.13
CA GLN A 18 0.16 9.41 -2.78
C GLN A 18 1.12 8.81 -1.79
N LYS A 19 1.24 9.42 -0.62
CA LYS A 19 2.14 8.94 0.40
C LYS A 19 1.52 7.76 1.14
N CYS A 20 2.37 6.80 1.48
CA CYS A 20 1.93 5.61 2.19
C CYS A 20 1.55 5.97 3.63
N PRO A 21 0.33 5.66 4.06
CA PRO A 21 -0.11 6.00 5.42
C PRO A 21 0.31 4.98 6.47
N GLU A 22 0.75 3.82 6.06
CA GLU A 22 1.10 2.77 7.01
C GLU A 22 2.11 1.83 6.38
N SER A 23 3.24 1.59 7.08
CA SER A 23 4.24 0.64 6.60
C SER A 23 3.66 -0.76 6.57
N GLY A 24 3.89 -1.48 5.50
CA GLY A 24 3.38 -2.83 5.39
C GLY A 24 3.54 -3.37 3.99
N VAL A 25 2.84 -4.46 3.72
CA VAL A 25 2.82 -5.07 2.40
C VAL A 25 1.55 -4.62 1.70
N TRP A 26 1.74 -4.08 0.49
CA TRP A 26 0.64 -3.53 -0.30
C TRP A 26 0.53 -4.32 -1.59
N LYS A 27 -0.69 -4.55 -2.04
CA LYS A 27 -0.96 -5.37 -3.21
C LYS A 27 -1.68 -4.54 -4.25
N VAL A 28 -1.31 -4.76 -5.52
CA VAL A 28 -1.99 -4.13 -6.64
C VAL A 28 -2.46 -5.23 -7.58
N VAL A 29 -3.63 -5.03 -8.18
CA VAL A 29 -4.19 -5.95 -9.16
C VAL A 29 -4.56 -5.14 -10.38
N VAL A 30 -4.02 -5.52 -11.54
CA VAL A 30 -4.32 -4.87 -12.80
C VAL A 30 -4.67 -5.98 -13.78
N GLY A 31 -5.94 -6.10 -14.09
CA GLY A 31 -6.41 -7.18 -14.96
C GLY A 31 -6.10 -8.52 -14.34
N GLU A 32 -5.31 -9.33 -15.06
CA GLU A 32 -4.92 -10.63 -14.55
C GLU A 32 -3.56 -10.59 -13.85
N LYS A 33 -2.93 -9.43 -13.78
CA LYS A 33 -1.64 -9.30 -13.13
C LYS A 33 -1.81 -8.79 -11.72
N SER A 34 -0.98 -9.28 -10.83
CA SER A 34 -0.96 -8.74 -9.48
C SER A 34 0.45 -8.83 -8.93
N THR A 35 0.77 -7.96 -8.00
CA THR A 35 2.05 -7.99 -7.34
C THR A 35 1.91 -7.38 -5.96
N THR A 36 2.88 -7.65 -5.10
CA THR A 36 2.93 -7.06 -3.78
C THR A 36 4.28 -6.39 -3.60
N ALA A 37 4.31 -5.37 -2.76
CA ALA A 37 5.54 -4.66 -2.46
C ALA A 37 5.49 -4.12 -1.05
N PRO A 38 6.61 -4.17 -0.33
CA PRO A 38 6.67 -3.50 0.97
C PRO A 38 6.82 -2.01 0.72
N VAL A 39 6.01 -1.20 1.38
CA VAL A 39 6.09 0.25 1.26
C VAL A 39 6.09 0.83 2.67
N ALA A 40 7.05 1.70 2.94
CA ALA A 40 7.19 2.30 4.25
C ALA A 40 6.33 3.55 4.35
N LYS A 41 5.83 3.81 5.55
CA LYS A 41 5.04 5.00 5.80
C LYS A 41 5.81 6.24 5.36
N GLY A 42 5.12 7.12 4.63
CA GLY A 42 5.73 8.35 4.12
C GLY A 42 6.31 8.24 2.73
N ASN A 43 6.55 7.03 2.24
CA ASN A 43 7.02 6.85 0.87
C ASN A 43 5.85 7.01 -0.10
N VAL A 44 6.19 7.40 -1.33
CA VAL A 44 5.19 7.59 -2.37
C VAL A 44 4.98 6.28 -3.10
N PHE A 45 3.72 5.93 -3.36
CA PHE A 45 3.42 4.70 -4.08
C PHE A 45 3.84 4.79 -5.53
N PRO A 46 4.55 3.78 -6.05
CA PRO A 46 5.00 3.79 -7.43
C PRO A 46 3.88 3.38 -8.38
N PRO A 47 4.05 3.66 -9.67
CA PRO A 47 3.13 3.10 -10.66
C PRO A 47 3.41 1.62 -10.86
N TYR A 48 2.43 0.92 -11.39
CA TYR A 48 2.61 -0.48 -11.75
C TYR A 48 2.31 -0.60 -13.25
N ASP A 49 3.24 -1.23 -13.98
CA ASP A 49 3.12 -1.42 -15.43
C ASP A 49 2.94 -0.07 -16.12
N GLY A 50 3.64 0.97 -15.62
CA GLY A 50 3.59 2.30 -16.22
C GLY A 50 2.29 3.02 -16.02
N LYS A 51 1.43 2.55 -15.13
CA LYS A 51 0.11 3.14 -14.94
C LYS A 51 -0.12 3.50 -13.50
N SER A 52 -0.98 4.50 -13.30
CA SER A 52 -1.45 4.84 -11.97
C SER A 52 -2.43 3.77 -11.53
N VAL A 53 -2.22 3.23 -10.34
CA VAL A 53 -3.02 2.11 -9.85
C VAL A 53 -3.38 2.32 -8.40
N GLU A 54 -4.27 1.49 -7.89
CA GLU A 54 -4.63 1.50 -6.48
C GLU A 54 -3.94 0.37 -5.75
N TRP A 55 -3.26 0.69 -4.66
CA TRP A 55 -2.59 -0.29 -3.83
C TRP A 55 -3.42 -0.57 -2.59
N GLU A 56 -3.51 -1.81 -2.20
CA GLU A 56 -4.31 -2.23 -1.06
C GLU A 56 -3.42 -2.80 0.02
N LEU A 57 -3.61 -2.35 1.26
CA LEU A 57 -2.84 -2.87 2.39
C LEU A 57 -3.34 -4.26 2.75
N ILE A 58 -2.43 -5.24 2.72
CA ILE A 58 -2.80 -6.62 3.03
C ILE A 58 -2.10 -7.16 4.26
N GLN A 59 -1.07 -6.46 4.74
CA GLN A 59 -0.33 -6.94 5.90
C GLN A 59 0.42 -5.77 6.51
N TYR A 60 0.39 -5.66 7.81
CA TYR A 60 1.19 -4.64 8.50
C TYR A 60 2.65 -5.06 8.57
N ALA A 61 3.53 -4.07 8.62
CA ALA A 61 4.96 -4.34 8.75
C ALA A 61 5.31 -4.92 10.11
#